data_eefc87a296f5afb13181cf599425975e
#
_entry.id   eefc87a296f5afb13181cf599425975e
#
_cell.length_a   1.000
_cell.length_b   1.000
_cell.length_c   1.000
_cell.angle_alpha   90.00
_cell.angle_beta   90.00
_cell.angle_gamma   90.00
#
_symmetry.space_group_name_H-M   'P 1'
#
loop_
_entity.id
_entity.type
_entity.pdbx_description
1 polymer ?
#
loop_
_entity_poly.entity_id
_entity_poly.type
_entity_poly.pdbx_seq_one_letter_code
_entity_poly.pdbx_strand_id
1 'polypeptide(L)'
;MPSLKEIRNKISSVKSTKRIMQAMKMIATVKYAKTQVMISSYRPYYDAYKKIISTLSKMSTKNGEKYLKSRDGENDLLIIISSDRLSLIHI
;
A
#
# COMPACT_ATOMS: atom_id res chain seq x y z
N MET A 1 -40.13 3.58 24.64
CA MET A 1 -39.14 4.60 25.09
C MET A 1 -38.01 3.91 25.81
N PRO A 2 -36.77 4.11 25.40
CA PRO A 2 -35.60 3.54 26.14
C PRO A 2 -35.54 4.19 27.53
N SER A 3 -35.25 3.39 28.55
CA SER A 3 -35.08 3.87 29.93
C SER A 3 -33.80 4.70 30.03
N LEU A 4 -33.71 5.56 31.05
CA LEU A 4 -32.52 6.36 31.33
C LEU A 4 -31.29 5.51 31.57
N LYS A 5 -31.45 4.32 32.12
CA LYS A 5 -30.40 3.32 32.32
C LYS A 5 -29.87 2.77 30.98
N GLU A 6 -30.76 2.46 30.04
CA GLU A 6 -30.39 1.99 28.72
C GLU A 6 -29.62 3.04 27.93
N ILE A 7 -30.05 4.30 28.02
CA ILE A 7 -29.33 5.41 27.37
C ILE A 7 -27.93 5.58 27.96
N ARG A 8 -27.78 5.52 29.29
CA ARG A 8 -26.44 5.58 29.95
C ARG A 8 -25.56 4.44 29.52
N ASN A 9 -26.06 3.20 29.45
CA ASN A 9 -25.32 2.04 29.00
C ASN A 9 -24.88 2.19 27.55
N LYS A 10 -25.76 2.70 26.68
CA LYS A 10 -25.44 2.97 25.28
C LYS A 10 -24.36 4.03 25.13
N ILE A 11 -24.42 5.11 25.90
CA ILE A 11 -23.38 6.15 25.91
C ILE A 11 -22.03 5.57 26.37
N SER A 12 -22.02 4.76 27.43
CA SER A 12 -20.81 4.11 27.92
C SER A 12 -20.19 3.18 26.87
N SER A 13 -21.03 2.38 26.20
CA SER A 13 -20.61 1.49 25.12
C SER A 13 -20.03 2.26 23.93
N VAL A 14 -20.68 3.33 23.50
CA VAL A 14 -20.18 4.18 22.40
C VAL A 14 -18.87 4.88 22.77
N LYS A 15 -18.73 5.35 24.01
CA LYS A 15 -17.47 5.93 24.50
C LYS A 15 -16.32 4.91 24.45
N SER A 16 -16.59 3.67 24.85
CA SER A 16 -15.62 2.57 24.78
C SER A 16 -15.20 2.28 23.33
N THR A 17 -16.17 2.16 22.43
CA THR A 17 -15.94 1.96 21.00
C THR A 17 -15.12 3.11 20.39
N LYS A 18 -15.43 4.36 20.76
CA LYS A 18 -14.66 5.53 20.32
C LYS A 18 -13.19 5.43 20.75
N ARG A 19 -12.91 5.02 21.99
CA ARG A 19 -11.54 4.85 22.48
C ARG A 19 -10.78 3.78 21.67
N ILE A 20 -11.44 2.66 21.37
CA ILE A 20 -10.85 1.59 20.57
C ILE A 20 -10.53 2.10 19.16
N MET A 21 -11.45 2.80 18.52
CA MET A 21 -11.24 3.39 17.20
C MET A 21 -10.11 4.41 17.17
N GLN A 22 -9.98 5.24 18.22
CA GLN A 22 -8.88 6.20 18.34
C GLN A 22 -7.53 5.49 18.48
N ALA A 23 -7.47 4.41 19.27
CA ALA A 23 -6.26 3.60 19.39
C ALA A 23 -5.88 2.95 18.04
N MET A 24 -6.84 2.40 17.32
CA MET A 24 -6.61 1.84 15.99
C MET A 24 -6.13 2.89 14.98
N LYS A 25 -6.71 4.09 15.01
CA LYS A 25 -6.27 5.22 14.19
C LYS A 25 -4.83 5.61 14.51
N MET A 26 -4.44 5.63 15.78
CA MET A 26 -3.08 5.94 16.19
C MET A 26 -2.09 4.90 15.65
N ILE A 27 -2.39 3.61 15.79
CA ILE A 27 -1.56 2.52 15.24
C ILE A 27 -1.42 2.63 13.73
N ALA A 28 -2.51 2.86 13.01
CA ALA A 28 -2.51 3.03 11.57
C ALA A 28 -1.68 4.25 11.14
N THR A 29 -1.77 5.36 11.85
CA THR A 29 -1.00 6.59 11.59
C THR A 29 0.49 6.35 11.76
N VAL A 30 0.91 5.64 12.81
CA VAL A 30 2.32 5.30 13.04
C VAL A 30 2.86 4.39 11.93
N LYS A 31 2.10 3.37 11.54
CA LYS A 31 2.46 2.48 10.43
C LYS A 31 2.59 3.24 9.10
N TYR A 32 1.64 4.12 8.83
CA TYR A 32 1.66 4.98 7.64
C TYR A 32 2.91 5.87 7.61
N ALA A 33 3.20 6.57 8.71
CA ALA A 33 4.37 7.44 8.81
C ALA A 33 5.68 6.66 8.58
N LYS A 34 5.81 5.47 9.19
CA LYS A 34 6.96 4.59 8.99
C LYS A 34 7.11 4.16 7.53
N THR A 35 6.02 3.79 6.88
CA THR A 35 6.00 3.42 5.46
C THR A 35 6.38 4.61 4.57
N GLN A 36 5.92 5.81 4.86
CA GLN A 36 6.28 7.03 4.12
C GLN A 36 7.78 7.33 4.18
N VAL A 37 8.40 7.14 5.34
CA VAL A 37 9.85 7.30 5.49
C VAL A 37 10.60 6.27 4.63
N MET A 38 10.16 5.02 4.64
CA MET A 38 10.74 3.97 3.80
C MET A 38 10.62 4.29 2.31
N ILE A 39 9.44 4.71 1.86
CA ILE A 39 9.20 5.09 0.45
C ILE A 39 10.09 6.28 0.05
N SER A 40 10.21 7.28 0.91
CA SER A 40 11.04 8.46 0.65
C SER A 40 12.52 8.11 0.48
N SER A 41 13.03 7.16 1.26
CA SER A 41 14.40 6.67 1.11
C SER A 41 14.61 5.78 -0.12
N TYR A 42 13.56 5.09 -0.57
CA TYR A 42 13.60 4.22 -1.75
C TYR A 42 13.47 4.97 -3.08
N ARG A 43 12.80 6.12 -3.10
CA ARG A 43 12.54 6.88 -4.34
C ARG A 43 13.81 7.23 -5.12
N PRO A 44 14.87 7.78 -4.51
CA PRO A 44 16.10 8.08 -5.26
C PRO A 44 16.71 6.86 -5.93
N TYR A 45 16.67 5.72 -5.24
CA TYR A 45 17.14 4.45 -5.78
C TYR A 45 16.31 4.02 -6.99
N TYR A 46 14.99 4.08 -6.90
CA TYR A 46 14.08 3.74 -7.99
C TYR A 46 14.29 4.63 -9.21
N ASP A 47 14.43 5.93 -9.01
CA ASP A 47 14.64 6.90 -10.09
C ASP A 47 16.00 6.67 -10.79
N ALA A 48 17.06 6.39 -10.03
CA ALA A 48 18.35 6.02 -10.57
C ALA A 48 18.27 4.72 -11.39
N TYR A 49 17.61 3.71 -10.86
CA TYR A 49 17.42 2.43 -11.55
C TYR A 49 16.63 2.58 -12.85
N LYS A 50 15.54 3.32 -12.83
CA LYS A 50 14.74 3.62 -14.02
C LYS A 50 15.56 4.34 -15.10
N LYS A 51 16.40 5.30 -14.70
CA LYS A 51 17.30 6.01 -15.61
C LYS A 51 18.32 5.08 -16.25
N ILE A 52 18.92 4.18 -15.48
CA ILE A 52 19.87 3.18 -15.98
C ILE A 52 19.19 2.27 -17.00
N ILE A 53 18.01 1.72 -16.69
CA ILE A 53 17.28 0.86 -17.63
C ILE A 53 16.91 1.60 -18.90
N SER A 54 16.45 2.85 -18.83
CA SER A 54 16.12 3.64 -20.01
C SER A 54 17.33 3.93 -20.89
N THR A 55 18.51 4.09 -20.29
CA THR A 55 19.76 4.28 -21.01
C THR A 55 20.20 2.99 -21.69
N LEU A 56 20.15 1.86 -20.97
CA LEU A 56 20.50 0.54 -21.49
C LEU A 56 19.56 0.11 -22.63
N SER A 57 18.27 0.45 -22.56
CA SER A 57 17.32 0.13 -23.64
C SER A 57 17.61 0.86 -24.95
N LYS A 58 18.24 2.04 -24.85
CA LYS A 58 18.70 2.81 -26.02
C LYS A 58 20.03 2.31 -26.60
N MET A 59 20.83 1.67 -25.76
CA MET A 59 22.10 1.05 -26.17
C MET A 59 21.80 -0.39 -26.59
N SER A 60 21.56 -0.59 -27.90
CA SER A 60 21.32 -1.92 -28.47
C SER A 60 22.54 -2.82 -28.32
N THR A 61 22.63 -3.49 -27.18
CA THR A 61 23.68 -4.49 -26.89
C THR A 61 23.11 -5.90 -27.13
N LYS A 62 23.79 -6.74 -27.87
CA LYS A 62 23.35 -8.12 -28.17
C LYS A 62 22.90 -8.91 -26.91
N ASN A 63 23.53 -8.66 -25.76
CA ASN A 63 23.19 -9.31 -24.51
C ASN A 63 21.95 -8.69 -23.81
N GLY A 64 21.62 -7.43 -24.11
CA GLY A 64 20.46 -6.72 -23.58
C GLY A 64 19.16 -7.04 -24.31
N GLU A 65 19.24 -7.38 -25.60
CA GLU A 65 18.06 -7.71 -26.42
C GLU A 65 17.22 -8.85 -25.82
N LYS A 66 17.88 -9.83 -25.22
CA LYS A 66 17.21 -10.97 -24.57
C LYS A 66 16.20 -10.55 -23.50
N TYR A 67 16.47 -9.45 -22.77
CA TYR A 67 15.63 -8.96 -21.67
C TYR A 67 14.70 -7.81 -22.07
N LEU A 68 15.06 -7.04 -23.08
CA LEU A 68 14.38 -5.81 -23.48
C LEU A 68 13.47 -6.00 -24.69
N LYS A 69 13.66 -7.09 -25.45
CA LYS A 69 12.83 -7.37 -26.63
C LYS A 69 11.45 -7.87 -26.20
N SER A 70 10.42 -7.27 -26.80
CA SER A 70 9.07 -7.81 -26.67
C SER A 70 9.04 -9.25 -27.20
N ARG A 71 8.44 -10.14 -26.46
CA ARG A 71 8.25 -11.53 -26.84
C ARG A 71 6.79 -11.73 -27.23
N ASP A 72 6.56 -12.31 -28.40
CA ASP A 72 5.24 -12.77 -28.80
C ASP A 72 4.94 -14.08 -28.03
N GLY A 73 4.42 -13.94 -26.82
CA GLY A 73 4.00 -15.05 -25.98
C GLY A 73 2.49 -15.03 -25.81
N GLU A 74 1.87 -16.20 -25.76
CA GLU A 74 0.43 -16.34 -25.48
C GLU A 74 0.07 -16.13 -24.02
N ASN A 75 1.06 -16.08 -23.13
CA ASN A 75 0.85 -15.98 -21.68
C ASN A 75 1.49 -14.71 -21.11
N ASP A 76 0.68 -13.92 -20.41
CA ASP A 76 1.12 -12.75 -19.67
C ASP A 76 1.20 -13.05 -18.17
N LEU A 77 2.23 -12.54 -17.50
CA LEU A 77 2.37 -12.62 -16.06
C LEU A 77 1.88 -11.32 -15.42
N LEU A 78 0.82 -11.41 -14.65
CA LEU A 78 0.31 -10.30 -13.84
C LEU A 78 0.73 -10.48 -12.38
N ILE A 79 1.49 -9.54 -11.85
CA ILE A 79 1.90 -9.53 -10.45
C ILE A 79 1.06 -8.48 -9.72
N ILE A 80 0.23 -8.93 -8.76
CA ILE A 80 -0.61 -8.06 -7.95
C ILE A 80 -0.04 -8.02 -6.53
N ILE A 81 0.28 -6.81 -6.06
CA ILE A 81 0.74 -6.56 -4.70
C ILE A 81 -0.35 -5.79 -3.97
N SER A 82 -0.94 -6.40 -2.95
CA SER A 82 -2.02 -5.81 -2.17
C SER A 82 -1.81 -6.00 -0.67
N SER A 83 -2.60 -5.33 0.15
CA SER A 83 -2.60 -5.54 1.60
C SER A 83 -3.36 -6.81 1.98
N ASP A 84 -3.03 -7.40 3.14
CA ASP A 84 -3.74 -8.58 3.67
C ASP A 84 -5.20 -8.28 4.01
N ARG A 85 -5.50 -7.05 4.45
CA ARG A 85 -6.86 -6.59 4.71
C ARG A 85 -7.42 -5.85 3.51
N LEU A 86 -8.23 -6.55 2.72
CA LEU A 86 -8.89 -6.01 1.53
C LEU A 86 -10.23 -5.33 1.83
N SER A 87 -10.67 -5.26 3.10
CA SER A 87 -11.97 -4.70 3.49
C SER A 87 -12.19 -3.23 3.11
N LEU A 88 -11.13 -2.49 2.85
CA LEU A 88 -11.17 -1.09 2.42
C LEU A 88 -11.13 -0.90 0.89
N ILE A 89 -10.98 -1.97 0.13
CA ILE A 89 -10.96 -1.91 -1.35
C ILE A 89 -12.38 -1.92 -1.92
N HIS A 90 -13.35 -2.32 -1.13
CA HIS A 90 -14.77 -2.35 -1.50
C HIS A 90 -15.53 -1.05 -1.23
N ILE A 91 -14.85 0.05 -0.99
CA ILE A 91 -15.45 1.36 -0.81
C ILE A 91 -15.57 2.06 -2.17
#